data_55f62e50be3a05ebdbbdb73beb1fb98b
#
_entry.id   55f62e50be3a05ebdbbdb73beb1fb98b
#
_cell.length_a   1.000
_cell.length_b   1.000
_cell.length_c   1.000
_cell.angle_alpha   90.00
_cell.angle_beta   90.00
_cell.angle_gamma   90.00
#
_symmetry.space_group_name_H-M   'P 1'
#
loop_
_entity.id
_entity.type
_entity.pdbx_description
1 polymer ?
#
loop_
_entity_poly.entity_id
_entity_poly.type
_entity_poly.pdbx_seq_one_letter_code
_entity_poly.pdbx_strand_id
1 'polypeptide(L)'
;FDGIQVPSVWQMAGYDMHQYTNIRYPFPFDPPYVPQDIPCGAYVHTFDYSRDEKASRAFLNFEGVDSCFYVWINGSYVGYSQVSHMTSEFDITDVLQDGTNTVTVLVMKWCDGSYLEDQDKFRMSGIFRDVYILKRPEQAISDYHIKTKIEDMIAKVELDMKFYFPVNVKISIEDRNGAVVAVGSIAEEGAAVLEIASPELWNTENPYLYKLILETENEVIVDHIALRKIEIKDQVIYLNGQKIKFRGVNRHDSDPVTGFTISRERIITDLTLMKQHNFNAIRSSHYPNVPFFYEMCDKYGFMVIDEADIEAHGPFMLYRKEDTDYNRFKRWNEKIADDPVWEEAIVDRVKLMVERDKNRFCIVMWSMGNESAYGCNFEKTLEWTKKFDPDRITQYESARYRNYDKTYDYSNLDVYSRMYPALSEIQEYLDKDGSKPFLLVEYCHSMGNGPGDFEDYFQMIQNNDKMCGGFVWEWCDHAIAHGTAENGKAIYAYGGDHGEEIHDGNFCMDGLVYPDRTVHTGLLEYKNVYRPARVISYNK
;
A
#
# COMPACT_ATOMS: atom_id res chain seq x y z
N PHE A 1 -5.84 -30.53 13.04
CA PHE A 1 -4.51 -29.87 13.07
C PHE A 1 -4.50 -28.93 14.27
N ASP A 2 -3.58 -29.11 15.20
CA ASP A 2 -3.49 -28.28 16.39
C ASP A 2 -2.30 -27.32 16.29
N GLY A 3 -2.52 -26.04 16.63
CA GLY A 3 -1.45 -25.09 16.91
C GLY A 3 -0.88 -24.35 15.70
N ILE A 4 -1.69 -24.02 14.66
CA ILE A 4 -1.25 -23.05 13.67
C ILE A 4 -1.03 -21.70 14.32
N GLN A 5 0.13 -21.10 14.07
CA GLN A 5 0.46 -19.76 14.54
C GLN A 5 -0.33 -18.72 13.73
N VAL A 6 -0.88 -17.70 14.40
CA VAL A 6 -1.47 -16.51 13.76
C VAL A 6 -0.67 -15.29 14.29
N PRO A 7 -0.18 -14.42 13.39
CA PRO A 7 -0.34 -14.46 11.94
C PRO A 7 0.56 -15.48 11.23
N SER A 8 0.05 -16.11 10.16
CA SER A 8 0.83 -16.93 9.22
C SER A 8 0.02 -17.24 7.96
N VAL A 9 0.70 -17.75 6.94
CA VAL A 9 0.07 -18.27 5.72
C VAL A 9 0.13 -19.79 5.68
N TRP A 10 -0.88 -20.42 5.08
CA TRP A 10 -1.03 -21.90 5.04
C TRP A 10 0.15 -22.60 4.37
N GLN A 11 0.66 -21.99 3.31
CA GLN A 11 1.73 -22.55 2.49
C GLN A 11 3.04 -22.67 3.29
N MET A 12 3.36 -21.65 4.10
CA MET A 12 4.54 -21.70 4.97
C MET A 12 4.37 -22.64 6.16
N ALA A 13 3.11 -22.93 6.55
CA ALA A 13 2.77 -23.91 7.58
C ALA A 13 2.66 -25.36 7.05
N GLY A 14 2.80 -25.56 5.73
CA GLY A 14 2.74 -26.87 5.09
C GLY A 14 1.32 -27.44 4.89
N TYR A 15 0.29 -26.58 4.96
CA TYR A 15 -1.11 -26.99 4.75
C TYR A 15 -1.59 -26.83 3.31
N ASP A 16 -0.87 -26.07 2.50
CA ASP A 16 -1.16 -25.88 1.08
C ASP A 16 0.15 -25.74 0.30
N MET A 17 0.09 -25.91 -1.01
CA MET A 17 1.25 -25.87 -1.90
C MET A 17 1.55 -24.41 -2.30
N HIS A 18 2.83 -24.07 -2.40
CA HIS A 18 3.25 -22.80 -2.98
C HIS A 18 2.92 -22.75 -4.46
N GLN A 19 2.47 -21.58 -4.92
CA GLN A 19 2.22 -21.29 -6.32
C GLN A 19 2.61 -19.85 -6.62
N TYR A 20 3.35 -19.64 -7.70
CA TYR A 20 3.70 -18.31 -8.17
C TYR A 20 3.15 -18.08 -9.58
N THR A 21 2.36 -17.03 -9.75
CA THR A 21 1.93 -16.56 -11.08
C THR A 21 2.09 -15.04 -11.16
N ASN A 22 2.43 -14.56 -12.37
CA ASN A 22 2.51 -13.14 -12.68
C ASN A 22 1.18 -12.67 -13.33
N ILE A 23 1.03 -12.86 -14.64
CA ILE A 23 -0.03 -12.25 -15.45
C ILE A 23 -1.22 -13.16 -15.70
N ARG A 24 -1.43 -14.17 -14.91
CA ARG A 24 -2.54 -15.11 -15.09
C ARG A 24 -3.12 -15.57 -13.76
N TYR A 25 -4.43 -15.66 -13.75
CA TYR A 25 -5.11 -16.24 -12.61
C TYR A 25 -4.68 -17.70 -12.40
N PRO A 26 -4.57 -18.17 -11.16
CA PRO A 26 -4.28 -19.57 -10.86
C PRO A 26 -5.47 -20.49 -11.12
N PHE A 27 -6.59 -19.97 -11.61
CA PHE A 27 -7.82 -20.67 -11.93
C PHE A 27 -8.46 -20.09 -13.21
N PRO A 28 -9.44 -20.78 -13.85
CA PRO A 28 -10.11 -20.27 -15.05
C PRO A 28 -10.82 -18.93 -14.81
N PHE A 29 -10.74 -18.05 -15.80
CA PHE A 29 -11.43 -16.75 -15.76
C PHE A 29 -12.93 -16.92 -16.10
N ASP A 30 -13.77 -16.88 -15.08
CA ASP A 30 -15.25 -17.00 -15.18
C ASP A 30 -15.94 -16.18 -14.07
N PRO A 31 -15.62 -14.87 -13.93
CA PRO A 31 -16.17 -14.06 -12.86
C PRO A 31 -17.70 -13.98 -12.91
N PRO A 32 -18.39 -13.96 -11.75
CA PRO A 32 -17.83 -13.90 -10.39
C PRO A 32 -17.52 -15.28 -9.78
N TYR A 33 -17.57 -16.35 -10.57
CA TYR A 33 -17.42 -17.72 -10.08
C TYR A 33 -15.95 -18.10 -9.91
N VAL A 34 -15.66 -18.76 -8.80
CA VAL A 34 -14.37 -19.38 -8.50
C VAL A 34 -14.50 -20.90 -8.51
N PRO A 35 -13.40 -21.69 -8.53
CA PRO A 35 -13.49 -23.16 -8.49
C PRO A 35 -14.38 -23.65 -7.34
N GLN A 36 -15.15 -24.73 -7.58
CA GLN A 36 -16.07 -25.26 -6.56
C GLN A 36 -15.34 -25.97 -5.41
N ASP A 37 -14.16 -26.47 -5.65
CA ASP A 37 -13.28 -27.15 -4.69
C ASP A 37 -12.33 -26.16 -4.00
N ILE A 38 -12.89 -25.09 -3.44
CA ILE A 38 -12.13 -24.02 -2.78
C ILE A 38 -11.45 -24.56 -1.51
N PRO A 39 -10.11 -24.50 -1.38
CA PRO A 39 -9.45 -24.76 -0.11
C PRO A 39 -9.93 -23.79 0.96
N CYS A 40 -10.28 -24.33 2.15
CA CYS A 40 -10.78 -23.57 3.28
C CYS A 40 -10.01 -23.92 4.55
N GLY A 41 -9.75 -22.90 5.40
CA GLY A 41 -9.18 -23.08 6.73
C GLY A 41 -10.15 -22.63 7.81
N ALA A 42 -10.53 -23.55 8.69
CA ALA A 42 -11.33 -23.21 9.88
C ALA A 42 -10.39 -23.02 11.09
N TYR A 43 -10.31 -21.77 11.56
CA TYR A 43 -9.55 -21.39 12.76
C TYR A 43 -10.49 -21.36 13.94
N VAL A 44 -10.08 -21.97 15.05
CA VAL A 44 -10.81 -21.92 16.31
C VAL A 44 -9.84 -21.55 17.41
N HIS A 45 -10.12 -20.47 18.13
CA HIS A 45 -9.30 -20.01 19.24
C HIS A 45 -10.16 -19.68 20.45
N THR A 46 -9.73 -20.14 21.62
CA THR A 46 -10.39 -19.88 22.89
C THR A 46 -9.58 -18.86 23.68
N PHE A 47 -10.23 -17.84 24.19
CA PHE A 47 -9.58 -16.76 24.95
C PHE A 47 -10.46 -16.32 26.12
N ASP A 48 -9.83 -15.78 27.15
CA ASP A 48 -10.53 -15.20 28.28
C ASP A 48 -10.74 -13.70 28.07
N TYR A 49 -11.96 -13.24 28.30
CA TYR A 49 -12.33 -11.83 28.21
C TYR A 49 -12.89 -11.36 29.56
N SER A 50 -12.55 -10.15 29.93
CA SER A 50 -13.11 -9.46 31.10
C SER A 50 -13.67 -8.11 30.63
N ARG A 51 -14.93 -7.88 30.92
CA ARG A 51 -15.56 -6.59 30.66
C ARG A 51 -14.88 -5.50 31.48
N ASP A 52 -14.70 -4.34 30.87
CA ASP A 52 -14.20 -3.13 31.50
C ASP A 52 -15.31 -2.07 31.41
N GLU A 53 -15.81 -1.61 32.54
CA GLU A 53 -16.87 -0.58 32.57
C GLU A 53 -16.42 0.74 31.94
N LYS A 54 -15.10 1.02 31.94
CA LYS A 54 -14.52 2.21 31.31
C LYS A 54 -14.25 2.04 29.82
N ALA A 55 -14.17 0.80 29.33
CA ALA A 55 -13.93 0.43 27.95
C ALA A 55 -14.92 -0.67 27.55
N SER A 56 -16.21 -0.32 27.54
CA SER A 56 -17.33 -1.25 27.42
C SER A 56 -17.55 -1.81 26.02
N ARG A 57 -17.04 -1.16 24.99
CA ARG A 57 -17.11 -1.63 23.60
C ARG A 57 -15.90 -2.48 23.25
N ALA A 58 -16.11 -3.48 22.41
CA ALA A 58 -15.06 -4.39 21.95
C ALA A 58 -15.15 -4.60 20.45
N PHE A 59 -14.06 -4.34 19.75
CA PHE A 59 -13.94 -4.48 18.30
C PHE A 59 -12.88 -5.53 17.99
N LEU A 60 -13.25 -6.56 17.23
CA LEU A 60 -12.32 -7.57 16.72
C LEU A 60 -11.75 -7.10 15.39
N ASN A 61 -10.44 -6.93 15.35
CA ASN A 61 -9.71 -6.44 14.18
C ASN A 61 -8.87 -7.54 13.58
N PHE A 62 -8.91 -7.64 12.23
CA PHE A 62 -8.00 -8.42 11.40
C PHE A 62 -7.27 -7.46 10.48
N GLU A 63 -5.95 -7.36 10.59
CA GLU A 63 -5.16 -6.45 9.75
C GLU A 63 -4.96 -6.94 8.31
N GLY A 64 -5.16 -8.25 8.07
CA GLY A 64 -5.11 -8.84 6.74
C GLY A 64 -5.42 -10.33 6.74
N VAL A 65 -6.32 -10.74 5.84
CA VAL A 65 -6.74 -12.13 5.63
C VAL A 65 -6.94 -12.38 4.15
N ASP A 66 -6.22 -13.35 3.59
CA ASP A 66 -6.31 -13.71 2.18
C ASP A 66 -7.11 -15.03 2.01
N SER A 67 -8.21 -15.04 1.25
CA SER A 67 -8.75 -13.97 0.41
C SER A 67 -10.06 -13.39 0.96
N CYS A 68 -10.92 -14.22 1.57
CA CYS A 68 -12.15 -13.78 2.27
C CYS A 68 -12.44 -14.67 3.47
N PHE A 69 -13.27 -14.16 4.40
CA PHE A 69 -13.53 -14.91 5.62
C PHE A 69 -14.85 -14.56 6.28
N TYR A 70 -15.33 -15.53 7.07
CA TYR A 70 -16.51 -15.41 7.94
C TYR A 70 -16.08 -15.53 9.40
N VAL A 71 -16.76 -14.81 10.30
CA VAL A 71 -16.42 -14.73 11.72
C VAL A 71 -17.61 -15.08 12.60
N TRP A 72 -17.38 -15.89 13.63
CA TRP A 72 -18.32 -16.21 14.70
C TRP A 72 -17.65 -16.00 16.05
N ILE A 73 -18.42 -15.50 17.02
CA ILE A 73 -18.05 -15.47 18.46
C ILE A 73 -19.08 -16.28 19.23
N ASN A 74 -18.62 -17.25 20.02
CA ASN A 74 -19.48 -18.14 20.82
C ASN A 74 -20.60 -18.81 20.00
N GLY A 75 -20.35 -19.10 18.73
CA GLY A 75 -21.31 -19.66 17.79
C GLY A 75 -22.27 -18.66 17.16
N SER A 76 -22.25 -17.39 17.56
CA SER A 76 -23.03 -16.31 16.95
C SER A 76 -22.29 -15.74 15.75
N TYR A 77 -22.95 -15.67 14.58
CA TYR A 77 -22.39 -15.06 13.38
C TYR A 77 -22.17 -13.56 13.59
N VAL A 78 -20.96 -13.09 13.29
CA VAL A 78 -20.54 -11.69 13.44
C VAL A 78 -20.51 -10.97 12.12
N GLY A 79 -19.88 -11.57 11.09
CA GLY A 79 -19.76 -10.92 9.80
C GLY A 79 -18.88 -11.66 8.80
N TYR A 80 -18.77 -11.03 7.62
CA TYR A 80 -17.96 -11.44 6.48
C TYR A 80 -17.09 -10.26 6.03
N SER A 81 -15.90 -10.54 5.55
CA SER A 81 -15.06 -9.55 4.89
C SER A 81 -14.20 -10.17 3.78
N GLN A 82 -13.77 -9.31 2.88
CA GLN A 82 -12.78 -9.57 1.84
C GLN A 82 -11.89 -8.33 1.67
N VAL A 83 -11.01 -8.28 0.68
CA VAL A 83 -9.90 -7.33 0.47
C VAL A 83 -8.73 -7.69 1.37
N SER A 84 -7.86 -8.53 0.84
CA SER A 84 -6.84 -9.27 1.61
C SER A 84 -5.91 -8.39 2.44
N HIS A 85 -5.51 -7.22 1.93
CA HIS A 85 -4.51 -6.37 2.58
C HIS A 85 -5.11 -5.19 3.35
N MET A 86 -6.43 -5.24 3.63
CA MET A 86 -7.12 -4.21 4.40
C MET A 86 -7.55 -4.69 5.77
N THR A 87 -7.61 -3.75 6.71
CA THR A 87 -8.13 -4.00 8.06
C THR A 87 -9.63 -4.24 8.02
N SER A 88 -10.07 -5.34 8.64
CA SER A 88 -11.48 -5.65 8.85
C SER A 88 -11.81 -5.56 10.33
N GLU A 89 -12.77 -4.72 10.70
CA GLU A 89 -13.19 -4.49 12.06
C GLU A 89 -14.63 -4.94 12.28
N PHE A 90 -14.88 -5.70 13.35
CA PHE A 90 -16.19 -6.19 13.72
C PHE A 90 -16.54 -5.78 15.16
N ASP A 91 -17.68 -5.13 15.37
CA ASP A 91 -18.20 -4.88 16.70
C ASP A 91 -18.71 -6.20 17.30
N ILE A 92 -18.04 -6.66 18.35
CA ILE A 92 -18.36 -7.92 19.04
C ILE A 92 -18.88 -7.71 20.47
N THR A 93 -19.19 -6.46 20.83
CA THR A 93 -19.60 -6.05 22.19
C THR A 93 -20.71 -6.91 22.76
N ASP A 94 -21.76 -7.16 21.97
CA ASP A 94 -22.98 -7.85 22.42
C ASP A 94 -22.85 -9.37 22.43
N VAL A 95 -21.86 -9.95 21.75
CA VAL A 95 -21.66 -11.40 21.63
C VAL A 95 -20.58 -11.95 22.54
N LEU A 96 -19.80 -11.06 23.18
CA LEU A 96 -18.82 -11.42 24.21
C LEU A 96 -19.47 -11.66 25.56
N GLN A 97 -18.89 -12.58 26.32
CA GLN A 97 -19.24 -12.85 27.72
C GLN A 97 -18.01 -12.73 28.63
N ASP A 98 -18.24 -12.45 29.92
CA ASP A 98 -17.14 -12.52 30.89
C ASP A 98 -16.67 -13.98 31.04
N GLY A 99 -15.34 -14.15 31.12
CA GLY A 99 -14.69 -15.44 31.13
C GLY A 99 -14.34 -15.95 29.74
N THR A 100 -14.47 -17.23 29.52
CA THR A 100 -13.98 -17.91 28.33
C THR A 100 -14.90 -17.70 27.13
N ASN A 101 -14.32 -17.23 26.01
CA ASN A 101 -14.98 -17.05 24.72
C ASN A 101 -14.27 -17.87 23.65
N THR A 102 -14.98 -18.16 22.57
CA THR A 102 -14.44 -18.84 21.39
C THR A 102 -14.68 -17.98 20.16
N VAL A 103 -13.60 -17.66 19.43
CA VAL A 103 -13.66 -17.12 18.08
C VAL A 103 -13.48 -18.25 17.07
N THR A 104 -14.35 -18.28 16.06
CA THR A 104 -14.24 -19.17 14.90
C THR A 104 -14.17 -18.33 13.64
N VAL A 105 -13.15 -18.60 12.80
CA VAL A 105 -12.95 -17.91 11.54
C VAL A 105 -12.85 -18.95 10.43
N LEU A 106 -13.70 -18.84 9.42
CA LEU A 106 -13.61 -19.64 8.20
C LEU A 106 -12.99 -18.79 7.10
N VAL A 107 -11.75 -19.10 6.72
CA VAL A 107 -11.04 -18.45 5.63
C VAL A 107 -11.17 -19.29 4.38
N MET A 108 -11.44 -18.65 3.24
CA MET A 108 -11.54 -19.29 1.92
C MET A 108 -10.42 -18.75 1.03
N LYS A 109 -9.74 -19.65 0.30
CA LYS A 109 -8.60 -19.32 -0.57
C LYS A 109 -8.99 -18.43 -1.76
N TRP A 110 -10.19 -18.64 -2.30
CA TRP A 110 -10.68 -17.91 -3.47
C TRP A 110 -12.06 -17.31 -3.20
N CYS A 111 -12.30 -16.13 -3.74
CA CYS A 111 -13.60 -15.46 -3.81
C CYS A 111 -13.67 -14.62 -5.09
N ASP A 112 -14.79 -13.97 -5.34
CA ASP A 112 -14.93 -13.04 -6.48
C ASP A 112 -13.92 -11.89 -6.43
N GLY A 113 -13.55 -11.45 -5.22
CA GLY A 113 -12.48 -10.48 -4.99
C GLY A 113 -11.10 -10.91 -5.50
N SER A 114 -10.85 -12.22 -5.63
CA SER A 114 -9.58 -12.74 -6.16
C SER A 114 -9.33 -12.34 -7.62
N TYR A 115 -10.36 -11.95 -8.36
CA TYR A 115 -10.21 -11.36 -9.70
C TYR A 115 -9.63 -9.95 -9.72
N LEU A 116 -9.61 -9.28 -8.56
CA LEU A 116 -9.01 -7.97 -8.34
C LEU A 116 -7.69 -8.04 -7.57
N GLU A 117 -7.22 -9.24 -7.24
CA GLU A 117 -5.99 -9.49 -6.48
C GLU A 117 -5.04 -10.42 -7.26
N ASP A 118 -4.81 -10.10 -8.55
CA ASP A 118 -3.96 -10.87 -9.47
C ASP A 118 -2.52 -10.33 -9.53
N GLN A 119 -1.99 -9.86 -8.39
CA GLN A 119 -0.65 -9.29 -8.30
C GLN A 119 0.44 -10.32 -8.64
N ASP A 120 1.55 -9.82 -9.18
CA ASP A 120 2.77 -10.58 -9.47
C ASP A 120 3.47 -11.01 -8.18
N LYS A 121 2.99 -12.09 -7.58
CA LYS A 121 3.53 -12.63 -6.32
C LYS A 121 3.14 -14.08 -6.10
N PHE A 122 3.73 -14.73 -5.10
CA PHE A 122 3.24 -16.03 -4.62
C PHE A 122 1.78 -15.94 -4.20
N ARG A 123 1.01 -17.01 -4.48
CA ARG A 123 -0.39 -17.15 -4.04
C ARG A 123 -0.40 -17.83 -2.68
N MET A 124 -0.60 -17.04 -1.64
CA MET A 124 -0.62 -17.52 -0.26
C MET A 124 -1.94 -17.11 0.39
N SER A 125 -2.39 -17.87 1.38
CA SER A 125 -3.68 -17.66 2.02
C SER A 125 -3.60 -17.88 3.52
N GLY A 126 -4.54 -17.30 4.25
CA GLY A 126 -4.65 -17.42 5.70
C GLY A 126 -4.76 -16.07 6.39
N ILE A 127 -4.70 -16.09 7.70
CA ILE A 127 -4.66 -14.88 8.53
C ILE A 127 -3.19 -14.45 8.66
N PHE A 128 -2.74 -13.56 7.78
CA PHE A 128 -1.32 -13.27 7.60
C PHE A 128 -0.83 -11.98 8.29
N ARG A 129 -1.75 -11.19 8.85
CA ARG A 129 -1.46 -10.01 9.68
C ARG A 129 -2.11 -10.15 11.05
N ASP A 130 -1.81 -9.23 11.95
CA ASP A 130 -2.22 -9.26 13.35
C ASP A 130 -3.75 -9.34 13.52
N VAL A 131 -4.17 -10.05 14.58
CA VAL A 131 -5.57 -10.13 15.06
C VAL A 131 -5.60 -9.70 16.51
N TYR A 132 -6.49 -8.78 16.84
CA TYR A 132 -6.61 -8.27 18.21
C TYR A 132 -8.02 -7.76 18.53
N ILE A 133 -8.33 -7.65 19.81
CA ILE A 133 -9.54 -6.99 20.30
C ILE A 133 -9.17 -5.60 20.80
N LEU A 134 -9.75 -4.58 20.18
CA LEU A 134 -9.66 -3.21 20.63
C LEU A 134 -10.80 -2.88 21.57
N LYS A 135 -10.50 -2.59 22.84
CA LYS A 135 -11.48 -2.13 23.81
C LYS A 135 -11.56 -0.61 23.79
N ARG A 136 -12.78 -0.08 23.72
CA ARG A 136 -13.03 1.37 23.68
C ARG A 136 -14.11 1.78 24.66
N PRO A 137 -14.08 3.01 25.20
CA PRO A 137 -15.21 3.58 25.91
C PRO A 137 -16.46 3.65 25.02
N GLU A 138 -17.63 3.71 25.62
CA GLU A 138 -18.88 3.98 24.89
C GLU A 138 -18.85 5.39 24.28
N GLN A 139 -18.42 6.38 25.08
CA GLN A 139 -18.18 7.75 24.62
C GLN A 139 -16.73 7.87 24.16
N ALA A 140 -16.51 7.69 22.86
CA ALA A 140 -15.18 7.65 22.26
C ALA A 140 -15.17 8.31 20.87
N ILE A 141 -13.98 8.73 20.46
CA ILE A 141 -13.72 9.18 19.10
C ILE A 141 -13.75 7.96 18.18
N SER A 142 -14.73 7.84 17.29
CA SER A 142 -14.81 6.71 16.34
C SER A 142 -13.87 6.87 15.15
N ASP A 143 -13.67 8.11 14.68
CA ASP A 143 -12.80 8.43 13.55
C ASP A 143 -12.34 9.88 13.65
N TYR A 144 -11.18 10.19 13.09
CA TYR A 144 -10.73 11.58 12.93
C TYR A 144 -9.93 11.73 11.62
N HIS A 145 -10.03 12.92 11.04
CA HIS A 145 -9.29 13.30 9.84
C HIS A 145 -8.47 14.56 10.11
N ILE A 146 -7.17 14.50 9.86
CA ILE A 146 -6.22 15.58 10.08
C ILE A 146 -5.86 16.18 8.72
N LYS A 147 -6.19 17.48 8.55
CA LYS A 147 -5.79 18.26 7.37
C LYS A 147 -4.83 19.36 7.80
N THR A 148 -3.81 19.59 7.01
CA THR A 148 -2.80 20.63 7.32
C THR A 148 -2.69 21.63 6.17
N LYS A 149 -2.72 22.92 6.51
CA LYS A 149 -2.48 24.01 5.56
C LYS A 149 -1.36 24.89 6.08
N ILE A 150 -0.45 25.28 5.19
CA ILE A 150 0.70 26.10 5.55
C ILE A 150 0.65 27.38 4.73
N GLU A 151 0.50 28.52 5.42
CA GLU A 151 0.41 29.84 4.83
C GLU A 151 1.22 30.84 5.70
N ASP A 152 2.06 31.66 5.09
CA ASP A 152 2.79 32.76 5.75
C ASP A 152 3.47 32.40 7.08
N MET A 153 4.18 31.26 7.12
CA MET A 153 4.86 30.73 8.33
C MET A 153 3.90 30.35 9.48
N ILE A 154 2.63 30.09 9.16
CA ILE A 154 1.66 29.52 10.09
C ILE A 154 1.16 28.21 9.50
N ALA A 155 1.17 27.14 10.30
CA ALA A 155 0.49 25.92 9.96
C ALA A 155 -0.87 25.87 10.67
N LYS A 156 -1.93 25.62 9.91
CA LYS A 156 -3.26 25.32 10.41
C LYS A 156 -3.44 23.82 10.40
N VAL A 157 -3.78 23.25 11.53
CA VAL A 157 -4.14 21.84 11.71
C VAL A 157 -5.64 21.78 11.93
N GLU A 158 -6.36 21.31 10.92
CA GLU A 158 -7.80 21.10 10.97
C GLU A 158 -8.07 19.64 11.36
N LEU A 159 -8.91 19.43 12.36
CA LEU A 159 -9.30 18.14 12.91
C LEU A 159 -10.81 17.98 12.78
N ASP A 160 -11.24 17.12 11.86
CA ASP A 160 -12.64 16.68 11.76
C ASP A 160 -12.79 15.36 12.55
N MET A 161 -13.75 15.28 13.50
CA MET A 161 -13.94 14.12 14.35
C MET A 161 -15.35 13.55 14.24
N LYS A 162 -15.42 12.21 14.29
CA LYS A 162 -16.66 11.45 14.46
C LYS A 162 -16.63 10.73 15.81
N PHE A 163 -17.78 10.50 16.39
CA PHE A 163 -17.91 9.90 17.71
C PHE A 163 -18.90 8.73 17.66
N TYR A 164 -18.70 7.73 18.52
CA TYR A 164 -19.74 6.74 18.77
C TYR A 164 -20.91 7.38 19.54
N PHE A 165 -20.57 8.13 20.59
CA PHE A 165 -21.49 9.00 21.35
C PHE A 165 -20.76 10.32 21.64
N PRO A 166 -21.48 11.45 21.71
CA PRO A 166 -20.88 12.76 21.95
C PRO A 166 -20.00 12.79 23.20
N VAL A 167 -18.81 13.37 23.07
CA VAL A 167 -17.85 13.50 24.17
C VAL A 167 -16.99 14.75 23.98
N ASN A 168 -16.62 15.41 25.06
CA ASN A 168 -15.68 16.52 25.03
C ASN A 168 -14.25 16.02 24.81
N VAL A 169 -13.54 16.62 23.86
CA VAL A 169 -12.15 16.30 23.54
C VAL A 169 -11.27 17.51 23.82
N LYS A 170 -10.26 17.33 24.64
CA LYS A 170 -9.13 18.26 24.74
C LYS A 170 -8.07 17.86 23.71
N ILE A 171 -7.53 18.83 23.03
CA ILE A 171 -6.54 18.65 21.97
C ILE A 171 -5.27 19.38 22.37
N SER A 172 -4.13 18.71 22.33
CA SER A 172 -2.83 19.33 22.44
C SER A 172 -1.87 18.83 21.37
N ILE A 173 -1.02 19.71 20.88
CA ILE A 173 0.06 19.38 19.96
C ILE A 173 1.38 19.75 20.65
N GLU A 174 2.27 18.76 20.76
CA GLU A 174 3.60 18.92 21.34
C GLU A 174 4.66 18.89 20.23
N ASP A 175 5.72 19.68 20.41
CA ASP A 175 6.91 19.59 19.58
C ASP A 175 7.76 18.36 19.94
N ARG A 176 8.86 18.14 19.22
CA ARG A 176 9.79 17.02 19.45
C ARG A 176 10.43 17.02 20.86
N ASN A 177 10.45 18.16 21.54
CA ASN A 177 11.01 18.31 22.89
C ASN A 177 9.94 18.17 23.98
N GLY A 178 8.67 17.94 23.59
CA GLY A 178 7.53 17.84 24.51
C GLY A 178 6.95 19.19 24.95
N ALA A 179 7.32 20.29 24.29
CA ALA A 179 6.71 21.58 24.56
C ALA A 179 5.36 21.68 23.82
N VAL A 180 4.32 22.09 24.51
CA VAL A 180 2.99 22.31 23.92
C VAL A 180 3.04 23.54 23.01
N VAL A 181 2.78 23.35 21.72
CA VAL A 181 2.81 24.40 20.69
C VAL A 181 1.42 24.85 20.25
N ALA A 182 0.39 24.04 20.46
CA ALA A 182 -1.00 24.41 20.20
C ALA A 182 -1.95 23.64 21.10
N VAL A 183 -3.08 24.27 21.46
CA VAL A 183 -4.15 23.63 22.26
C VAL A 183 -5.51 23.99 21.69
N GLY A 184 -6.47 23.10 21.84
CA GLY A 184 -7.86 23.30 21.42
C GLY A 184 -8.80 22.36 22.15
N SER A 185 -10.08 22.43 21.80
CA SER A 185 -11.09 21.52 22.28
C SER A 185 -12.25 21.42 21.31
N ILE A 186 -12.92 20.27 21.32
CA ILE A 186 -14.20 20.03 20.64
C ILE A 186 -15.20 19.65 21.71
N ALA A 187 -16.36 20.30 21.71
CA ALA A 187 -17.47 19.98 22.59
C ALA A 187 -18.53 19.20 21.80
N GLU A 188 -18.75 17.97 22.19
CA GLU A 188 -19.80 17.05 21.71
C GLU A 188 -19.69 16.60 20.25
N GLU A 189 -19.53 17.49 19.28
CA GLU A 189 -19.35 17.21 17.85
C GLU A 189 -18.64 18.38 17.16
N GLY A 190 -17.95 18.12 16.04
CA GLY A 190 -17.46 19.15 15.15
C GLY A 190 -16.00 19.05 14.77
N ALA A 191 -15.46 20.18 14.33
CA ALA A 191 -14.08 20.33 13.90
C ALA A 191 -13.35 21.35 14.80
N ALA A 192 -12.05 21.15 14.94
CA ALA A 192 -11.15 22.13 15.56
C ALA A 192 -10.10 22.59 14.56
N VAL A 193 -9.69 23.84 14.67
CA VAL A 193 -8.55 24.39 13.93
C VAL A 193 -7.53 24.92 14.95
N LEU A 194 -6.32 24.38 14.87
CA LEU A 194 -5.20 24.80 15.70
C LEU A 194 -4.13 25.47 14.83
N GLU A 195 -3.48 26.50 15.35
CA GLU A 195 -2.42 27.21 14.63
C GLU A 195 -1.07 27.00 15.31
N ILE A 196 -0.05 26.72 14.50
CA ILE A 196 1.35 26.58 14.93
C ILE A 196 2.15 27.65 14.20
N ALA A 197 2.71 28.60 14.95
CA ALA A 197 3.55 29.67 14.41
C ALA A 197 4.97 29.14 14.14
N SER A 198 5.56 29.53 13.03
CA SER A 198 6.91 29.15 12.61
C SER A 198 7.13 27.63 12.67
N PRO A 199 6.30 26.83 11.97
CA PRO A 199 6.35 25.37 12.07
C PRO A 199 7.63 24.79 11.49
N GLU A 200 8.14 23.72 12.12
CA GLU A 200 9.13 22.84 11.50
C GLU A 200 8.43 21.93 10.48
N LEU A 201 8.88 21.99 9.24
CA LEU A 201 8.26 21.23 8.16
C LEU A 201 8.92 19.87 7.96
N TRP A 202 8.07 18.87 7.77
CA TRP A 202 8.52 17.51 7.44
C TRP A 202 9.06 17.43 6.00
N ASN A 203 10.19 16.78 5.84
CA ASN A 203 10.74 16.39 4.55
C ASN A 203 11.56 15.09 4.69
N THR A 204 12.06 14.56 3.57
CA THR A 204 12.77 13.27 3.57
C THR A 204 14.13 13.28 4.26
N GLU A 205 14.74 14.44 4.46
CA GLU A 205 16.03 14.61 5.14
C GLU A 205 15.87 15.04 6.61
N ASN A 206 14.78 15.74 6.93
CA ASN A 206 14.39 16.10 8.29
C ASN A 206 12.92 15.75 8.52
N PRO A 207 12.61 14.48 8.81
CA PRO A 207 11.24 14.02 9.05
C PRO A 207 10.75 14.48 10.43
N TYR A 208 10.41 15.78 10.53
CA TYR A 208 9.94 16.35 11.77
C TYR A 208 8.49 15.97 12.05
N LEU A 209 8.25 15.37 13.19
CA LEU A 209 6.92 14.97 13.65
C LEU A 209 6.58 15.72 14.93
N TYR A 210 5.34 16.23 14.98
CA TYR A 210 4.69 16.69 16.18
C TYR A 210 3.88 15.55 16.79
N LYS A 211 3.63 15.61 18.09
CA LYS A 211 2.80 14.66 18.81
C LYS A 211 1.42 15.27 19.02
N LEU A 212 0.40 14.65 18.45
CA LEU A 212 -1.00 14.98 18.68
C LEU A 212 -1.53 14.16 19.83
N ILE A 213 -2.18 14.81 20.79
CA ILE A 213 -2.82 14.16 21.94
C ILE A 213 -4.30 14.58 21.95
N LEU A 214 -5.19 13.60 21.87
CA LEU A 214 -6.64 13.75 21.96
C LEU A 214 -7.07 13.10 23.26
N GLU A 215 -7.56 13.92 24.21
CA GLU A 215 -7.93 13.46 25.56
C GLU A 215 -9.43 13.66 25.78
N THR A 216 -10.11 12.56 26.08
CA THR A 216 -11.48 12.54 26.60
C THR A 216 -11.48 12.20 28.08
N GLU A 217 -12.65 12.07 28.70
CA GLU A 217 -12.74 11.62 30.10
C GLU A 217 -12.21 10.19 30.28
N ASN A 218 -12.38 9.33 29.28
CA ASN A 218 -12.15 7.89 29.42
C ASN A 218 -11.04 7.33 28.51
N GLU A 219 -10.51 8.10 27.56
CA GLU A 219 -9.41 7.66 26.69
C GLU A 219 -8.44 8.77 26.32
N VAL A 220 -7.23 8.36 25.99
CA VAL A 220 -6.20 9.22 25.39
C VAL A 220 -5.72 8.59 24.12
N ILE A 221 -5.88 9.28 23.00
CA ILE A 221 -5.30 8.89 21.71
C ILE A 221 -4.05 9.72 21.48
N VAL A 222 -2.95 9.05 21.16
CA VAL A 222 -1.68 9.69 20.79
C VAL A 222 -1.34 9.30 19.38
N ASP A 223 -1.17 10.29 18.51
CA ASP A 223 -0.72 10.11 17.12
C ASP A 223 0.42 11.08 16.81
N HIS A 224 1.05 10.91 15.65
CA HIS A 224 2.08 11.80 15.16
C HIS A 224 1.58 12.52 13.90
N ILE A 225 1.80 13.82 13.86
CA ILE A 225 1.45 14.65 12.70
C ILE A 225 2.70 15.28 12.10
N ALA A 226 2.70 15.39 10.79
CA ALA A 226 3.72 16.12 10.06
C ALA A 226 3.11 17.34 9.38
N LEU A 227 3.84 18.43 9.33
CA LEU A 227 3.45 19.64 8.65
C LEU A 227 4.20 19.71 7.33
N ARG A 228 3.49 19.53 6.23
CA ARG A 228 4.05 19.57 4.88
C ARG A 228 3.04 20.05 3.86
N LYS A 229 3.53 20.55 2.73
CA LYS A 229 2.73 20.88 1.57
C LYS A 229 3.29 20.19 0.35
N ILE A 230 2.46 19.37 -0.34
CA ILE A 230 2.77 18.82 -1.66
C ILE A 230 1.94 19.56 -2.70
N GLU A 231 2.53 19.94 -3.82
CA GLU A 231 1.82 20.67 -4.87
C GLU A 231 2.46 20.46 -6.24
N ILE A 232 1.67 20.61 -7.29
CA ILE A 232 2.14 20.61 -8.67
C ILE A 232 2.01 22.05 -9.21
N LYS A 233 3.12 22.60 -9.71
CA LYS A 233 3.17 23.89 -10.40
C LYS A 233 3.97 23.75 -11.69
N ASP A 234 3.42 24.21 -12.78
CA ASP A 234 4.08 24.17 -14.11
C ASP A 234 4.60 22.74 -14.47
N GLN A 235 3.79 21.72 -14.19
CA GLN A 235 4.09 20.30 -14.36
C GLN A 235 5.30 19.79 -13.53
N VAL A 236 5.61 20.44 -12.42
CA VAL A 236 6.70 20.08 -11.50
C VAL A 236 6.13 19.84 -10.11
N ILE A 237 6.58 18.77 -9.45
CA ILE A 237 6.17 18.47 -8.07
C ILE A 237 7.08 19.19 -7.08
N TYR A 238 6.45 19.84 -6.10
CA TYR A 238 7.12 20.54 -5.00
C TYR A 238 6.69 19.97 -3.66
N LEU A 239 7.64 19.81 -2.76
CA LEU A 239 7.42 19.56 -1.34
C LEU A 239 7.91 20.80 -0.55
N ASN A 240 7.01 21.45 0.17
CA ASN A 240 7.31 22.68 0.93
C ASN A 240 7.95 23.78 0.06
N GLY A 241 7.50 23.92 -1.18
CA GLY A 241 8.03 24.89 -2.14
C GLY A 241 9.39 24.53 -2.77
N GLN A 242 9.97 23.38 -2.45
CA GLN A 242 11.20 22.88 -3.07
C GLN A 242 10.86 21.81 -4.12
N LYS A 243 11.48 21.90 -5.30
CA LYS A 243 11.37 20.85 -6.33
C LYS A 243 11.86 19.53 -5.76
N ILE A 244 11.13 18.46 -6.02
CA ILE A 244 11.54 17.12 -5.61
C ILE A 244 11.65 16.17 -6.79
N LYS A 245 12.44 15.11 -6.60
CA LYS A 245 12.51 13.95 -7.48
C LYS A 245 12.35 12.70 -6.63
N PHE A 246 11.46 11.80 -7.05
CA PHE A 246 11.33 10.48 -6.44
C PHE A 246 12.54 9.61 -6.82
N ARG A 247 13.28 9.20 -5.83
CA ARG A 247 14.31 8.16 -5.90
C ARG A 247 13.70 6.95 -5.22
N GLY A 248 12.83 6.26 -5.96
CA GLY A 248 11.89 5.30 -5.41
C GLY A 248 12.21 3.86 -5.73
N VAL A 249 11.55 2.98 -4.99
CA VAL A 249 11.54 1.54 -5.22
C VAL A 249 10.13 1.00 -4.97
N ASN A 250 9.73 0.01 -5.76
CA ASN A 250 8.53 -0.80 -5.53
C ASN A 250 8.82 -1.83 -4.45
N ARG A 251 7.88 -2.05 -3.52
CA ARG A 251 8.06 -2.98 -2.42
C ARG A 251 6.84 -3.86 -2.23
N HIS A 252 7.02 -5.14 -2.46
CA HIS A 252 6.12 -6.21 -2.02
C HIS A 252 6.43 -6.66 -0.58
N ASP A 253 5.41 -7.21 0.10
CA ASP A 253 5.60 -7.97 1.33
C ASP A 253 6.08 -9.38 0.97
N SER A 254 7.35 -9.69 1.21
CA SER A 254 7.95 -10.99 0.96
C SER A 254 9.04 -11.31 1.98
N ASP A 255 8.98 -12.53 2.55
CA ASP A 255 10.00 -13.08 3.43
C ASP A 255 10.18 -14.58 3.12
N PRO A 256 11.43 -15.07 3.01
CA PRO A 256 11.69 -16.45 2.59
C PRO A 256 11.25 -17.52 3.59
N VAL A 257 10.94 -17.12 4.83
CA VAL A 257 10.58 -18.03 5.93
C VAL A 257 9.12 -17.88 6.36
N THR A 258 8.57 -16.67 6.25
CA THR A 258 7.22 -16.35 6.74
C THR A 258 6.24 -15.96 5.64
N GLY A 259 6.70 -15.95 4.36
CA GLY A 259 5.85 -15.60 3.22
C GLY A 259 5.40 -14.14 3.30
N PHE A 260 4.09 -13.90 3.29
CA PHE A 260 3.49 -12.55 3.38
C PHE A 260 3.42 -11.98 4.79
N THR A 261 3.70 -12.82 5.80
CA THR A 261 3.72 -12.37 7.19
C THR A 261 5.03 -11.65 7.48
N ILE A 262 5.00 -10.32 7.47
CA ILE A 262 6.20 -9.49 7.61
C ILE A 262 6.30 -8.94 9.03
N SER A 263 7.42 -9.22 9.69
CA SER A 263 7.67 -8.71 11.04
C SER A 263 8.01 -7.21 11.03
N ARG A 264 7.79 -6.55 12.17
CA ARG A 264 8.19 -5.14 12.37
C ARG A 264 9.70 -4.93 12.17
N GLU A 265 10.51 -5.89 12.60
CA GLU A 265 11.97 -5.88 12.44
C GLU A 265 12.36 -5.96 10.96
N ARG A 266 11.62 -6.75 10.15
CA ARG A 266 11.86 -6.84 8.71
C ARG A 266 11.54 -5.51 8.01
N ILE A 267 10.43 -4.88 8.36
CA ILE A 267 10.06 -3.54 7.85
C ILE A 267 11.17 -2.52 8.18
N ILE A 268 11.64 -2.48 9.45
CA ILE A 268 12.71 -1.56 9.86
C ILE A 268 14.00 -1.85 9.09
N THR A 269 14.32 -3.13 8.85
CA THR A 269 15.50 -3.54 8.07
C THR A 269 15.40 -3.02 6.64
N ASP A 270 14.27 -3.22 5.96
CA ASP A 270 14.03 -2.75 4.60
C ASP A 270 14.19 -1.22 4.52
N LEU A 271 13.50 -0.47 5.38
CA LEU A 271 13.56 0.99 5.41
C LEU A 271 14.98 1.52 5.70
N THR A 272 15.70 0.85 6.61
CA THR A 272 17.08 1.22 6.94
C THR A 272 18.02 1.01 5.74
N LEU A 273 17.94 -0.15 5.08
CA LEU A 273 18.72 -0.44 3.87
C LEU A 273 18.39 0.53 2.75
N MET A 274 17.11 0.84 2.53
CA MET A 274 16.69 1.81 1.52
C MET A 274 17.30 3.19 1.78
N LYS A 275 17.25 3.69 3.03
CA LYS A 275 17.90 4.98 3.38
C LYS A 275 19.41 4.95 3.16
N GLN A 276 20.09 3.87 3.52
CA GLN A 276 21.53 3.71 3.31
C GLN A 276 21.92 3.66 1.83
N HIS A 277 20.96 3.42 0.94
CA HIS A 277 21.14 3.33 -0.51
C HIS A 277 20.48 4.49 -1.29
N ASN A 278 20.22 5.62 -0.62
CA ASN A 278 19.76 6.89 -1.20
C ASN A 278 18.31 6.91 -1.72
N PHE A 279 17.48 5.96 -1.35
CA PHE A 279 16.05 6.04 -1.60
C PHE A 279 15.38 7.11 -0.72
N ASN A 280 14.41 7.80 -1.28
CA ASN A 280 13.57 8.76 -0.57
C ASN A 280 12.07 8.50 -0.75
N ALA A 281 11.71 7.48 -1.55
CA ALA A 281 10.32 7.16 -1.86
C ALA A 281 10.10 5.65 -1.99
N ILE A 282 8.87 5.21 -1.69
CA ILE A 282 8.44 3.81 -1.81
C ILE A 282 7.05 3.80 -2.45
N ARG A 283 6.80 2.88 -3.39
CA ARG A 283 5.44 2.51 -3.81
C ARG A 283 5.07 1.20 -3.14
N SER A 284 3.92 1.19 -2.46
CA SER A 284 3.36 -0.02 -1.84
C SER A 284 2.76 -0.92 -2.93
N SER A 285 3.61 -1.55 -3.69
CA SER A 285 3.19 -2.41 -4.81
C SER A 285 2.72 -3.77 -4.29
N HIS A 286 1.51 -4.27 -4.61
CA HIS A 286 0.44 -3.51 -5.28
C HIS A 286 -0.80 -3.56 -4.38
N TYR A 287 -0.62 -3.14 -3.12
CA TYR A 287 -1.63 -3.18 -2.05
C TYR A 287 -1.21 -2.34 -0.85
N PRO A 288 -2.15 -1.91 0.00
CA PRO A 288 -1.83 -1.21 1.24
C PRO A 288 -1.02 -2.08 2.22
N ASN A 289 0.02 -1.50 2.80
CA ASN A 289 0.82 -2.15 3.83
C ASN A 289 0.13 -2.12 5.20
N VAL A 290 0.73 -2.79 6.20
CA VAL A 290 0.29 -2.67 7.60
C VAL A 290 0.45 -1.23 8.10
N PRO A 291 -0.42 -0.74 9.00
CA PRO A 291 -0.34 0.64 9.51
C PRO A 291 1.04 1.02 10.07
N PHE A 292 1.72 0.08 10.72
CA PHE A 292 3.08 0.28 11.24
C PHE A 292 4.10 0.69 10.17
N PHE A 293 3.95 0.21 8.92
CA PHE A 293 4.83 0.58 7.82
C PHE A 293 4.80 2.09 7.55
N TYR A 294 3.60 2.67 7.48
CA TYR A 294 3.44 4.11 7.22
C TYR A 294 3.92 4.96 8.38
N GLU A 295 3.71 4.52 9.63
CA GLU A 295 4.29 5.18 10.81
C GLU A 295 5.82 5.23 10.74
N MET A 296 6.43 4.15 10.28
CA MET A 296 7.89 4.11 10.10
C MET A 296 8.32 4.97 8.91
N CYS A 297 7.55 5.01 7.82
CA CYS A 297 7.82 5.91 6.69
C CYS A 297 7.73 7.40 7.10
N ASP A 298 6.74 7.77 7.93
CA ASP A 298 6.68 9.11 8.55
C ASP A 298 7.96 9.43 9.34
N LYS A 299 8.41 8.49 10.17
CA LYS A 299 9.59 8.66 11.05
C LYS A 299 10.93 8.64 10.31
N TYR A 300 11.07 7.81 9.29
CA TYR A 300 12.29 7.67 8.51
C TYR A 300 12.38 8.68 7.35
N GLY A 301 11.29 9.38 7.04
CA GLY A 301 11.25 10.39 5.99
C GLY A 301 11.19 9.76 4.58
N PHE A 302 10.28 8.83 4.35
CA PHE A 302 9.97 8.35 3.01
C PHE A 302 8.70 9.01 2.48
N MET A 303 8.71 9.44 1.24
CA MET A 303 7.49 9.72 0.49
C MET A 303 6.90 8.40 0.00
N VAL A 304 5.59 8.22 0.19
CA VAL A 304 4.91 6.98 -0.18
C VAL A 304 3.86 7.25 -1.27
N ILE A 305 3.86 6.39 -2.30
CA ILE A 305 2.70 6.15 -3.14
C ILE A 305 1.97 4.98 -2.51
N ASP A 306 0.79 5.23 -1.95
CA ASP A 306 -0.05 4.19 -1.40
C ASP A 306 -1.00 3.68 -2.48
N GLU A 307 -1.03 2.35 -2.67
CA GLU A 307 -1.72 1.74 -3.79
C GLU A 307 -2.85 0.84 -3.33
N ALA A 308 -4.02 1.01 -3.96
CA ALA A 308 -5.19 0.20 -3.67
C ALA A 308 -4.95 -1.27 -4.08
N ASP A 309 -5.55 -2.19 -3.31
CA ASP A 309 -5.48 -3.63 -3.52
C ASP A 309 -6.29 -4.05 -4.76
N ILE A 310 -5.83 -3.61 -5.93
CA ILE A 310 -6.48 -3.82 -7.23
C ILE A 310 -5.42 -4.17 -8.27
N GLU A 311 -5.46 -5.42 -8.74
CA GLU A 311 -4.80 -5.86 -9.95
C GLU A 311 -5.66 -6.89 -10.68
N ALA A 312 -5.89 -6.65 -11.97
CA ALA A 312 -6.66 -7.52 -12.85
C ALA A 312 -5.95 -7.68 -14.20
N HIS A 313 -4.74 -8.26 -14.15
CA HIS A 313 -3.88 -8.40 -15.32
C HIS A 313 -4.29 -9.58 -16.22
N GLY A 314 -4.82 -10.65 -15.65
CA GLY A 314 -5.17 -11.87 -16.37
C GLY A 314 -6.05 -11.69 -17.61
N PRO A 315 -7.06 -10.79 -17.64
CA PRO A 315 -7.87 -10.57 -18.85
C PRO A 315 -7.07 -10.13 -20.07
N PHE A 316 -5.93 -9.46 -19.90
CA PHE A 316 -5.03 -9.10 -21.00
C PHE A 316 -4.56 -10.33 -21.79
N MET A 317 -4.40 -11.47 -21.12
CA MET A 317 -3.87 -12.71 -21.69
C MET A 317 -4.94 -13.62 -22.30
N LEU A 318 -6.23 -13.32 -22.09
CA LEU A 318 -7.32 -14.13 -22.63
C LEU A 318 -7.44 -14.00 -24.16
N TYR A 319 -7.77 -15.11 -24.81
CA TYR A 319 -8.14 -15.17 -26.23
C TYR A 319 -7.13 -14.55 -27.21
N ARG A 320 -5.86 -14.96 -27.14
CA ARG A 320 -4.74 -14.45 -27.96
C ARG A 320 -4.87 -14.58 -29.49
N LYS A 321 -5.96 -15.12 -30.02
CA LYS A 321 -6.09 -15.41 -31.46
C LYS A 321 -6.10 -14.16 -32.36
N GLU A 322 -6.43 -13.00 -31.81
CA GLU A 322 -6.44 -11.72 -32.52
C GLU A 322 -5.55 -10.72 -31.78
N ASP A 323 -4.23 -10.90 -31.89
CA ASP A 323 -3.26 -10.32 -30.99
C ASP A 323 -2.73 -8.96 -31.51
N THR A 324 -3.64 -8.00 -31.71
CA THR A 324 -3.29 -6.59 -31.89
C THR A 324 -3.42 -5.84 -30.55
N ASP A 325 -2.61 -4.79 -30.33
CA ASP A 325 -2.73 -3.96 -29.12
C ASP A 325 -4.14 -3.42 -28.93
N TYR A 326 -4.80 -3.01 -30.04
CA TYR A 326 -6.18 -2.57 -30.03
C TYR A 326 -7.12 -3.62 -29.42
N ASN A 327 -7.08 -4.86 -29.91
CA ASN A 327 -7.94 -5.93 -29.43
C ASN A 327 -7.60 -6.37 -28.01
N ARG A 328 -6.31 -6.38 -27.65
CA ARG A 328 -5.85 -6.70 -26.28
C ARG A 328 -6.35 -5.68 -25.27
N PHE A 329 -6.15 -4.40 -25.53
CA PHE A 329 -6.58 -3.33 -24.63
C PHE A 329 -8.10 -3.23 -24.53
N LYS A 330 -8.82 -3.43 -25.63
CA LYS A 330 -10.28 -3.47 -25.63
C LYS A 330 -10.82 -4.60 -24.75
N ARG A 331 -10.31 -5.83 -24.91
CA ARG A 331 -10.69 -6.98 -24.08
C ARG A 331 -10.40 -6.77 -22.61
N TRP A 332 -9.19 -6.32 -22.32
CA TRP A 332 -8.77 -6.05 -20.95
C TRP A 332 -9.68 -5.04 -20.27
N ASN A 333 -9.94 -3.96 -20.96
CA ASN A 333 -10.82 -2.90 -20.49
C ASN A 333 -12.26 -3.38 -20.22
N GLU A 334 -12.86 -4.10 -21.17
CA GLU A 334 -14.28 -4.48 -21.13
C GLU A 334 -14.62 -5.54 -20.08
N LYS A 335 -13.63 -6.24 -19.51
CA LYS A 335 -13.89 -7.36 -18.61
C LYS A 335 -14.10 -6.96 -17.15
N ILE A 336 -13.41 -5.94 -16.69
CA ILE A 336 -13.43 -5.49 -15.27
C ILE A 336 -13.47 -3.97 -15.20
N ALA A 337 -12.49 -3.28 -15.79
CA ALA A 337 -12.28 -1.84 -15.62
C ALA A 337 -13.47 -0.99 -16.09
N ASP A 338 -14.12 -1.39 -17.16
CA ASP A 338 -15.20 -0.66 -17.83
C ASP A 338 -16.56 -1.41 -17.79
N ASP A 339 -16.66 -2.42 -16.93
CA ASP A 339 -17.90 -3.13 -16.62
C ASP A 339 -18.47 -2.59 -15.29
N PRO A 340 -19.64 -1.90 -15.31
CA PRO A 340 -20.23 -1.30 -14.12
C PRO A 340 -20.58 -2.31 -13.00
N VAL A 341 -20.64 -3.60 -13.29
CA VAL A 341 -20.86 -4.64 -12.27
C VAL A 341 -19.75 -4.65 -11.23
N TRP A 342 -18.53 -4.22 -11.59
CA TRP A 342 -17.38 -4.14 -10.71
C TRP A 342 -17.22 -2.79 -10.01
N GLU A 343 -18.05 -1.79 -10.31
CA GLU A 343 -17.90 -0.42 -9.79
C GLU A 343 -17.80 -0.41 -8.26
N GLU A 344 -18.75 -1.08 -7.58
CA GLU A 344 -18.80 -1.08 -6.12
C GLU A 344 -17.54 -1.71 -5.51
N ALA A 345 -17.11 -2.87 -6.02
CA ALA A 345 -15.93 -3.58 -5.53
C ALA A 345 -14.63 -2.77 -5.73
N ILE A 346 -14.47 -2.12 -6.88
CA ILE A 346 -13.29 -1.30 -7.21
C ILE A 346 -13.26 -0.02 -6.38
N VAL A 347 -14.40 0.67 -6.28
CA VAL A 347 -14.52 1.92 -5.50
C VAL A 347 -14.31 1.66 -4.00
N ASP A 348 -14.85 0.56 -3.47
CA ASP A 348 -14.71 0.19 -2.07
C ASP A 348 -13.24 -0.01 -1.67
N ARG A 349 -12.45 -0.73 -2.48
CA ARG A 349 -11.01 -0.96 -2.24
C ARG A 349 -10.22 0.34 -2.13
N VAL A 350 -10.49 1.31 -3.00
CA VAL A 350 -9.84 2.63 -2.94
C VAL A 350 -10.30 3.42 -1.73
N LYS A 351 -11.60 3.37 -1.38
CA LYS A 351 -12.13 4.02 -0.18
C LYS A 351 -11.51 3.48 1.09
N LEU A 352 -11.46 2.16 1.23
CA LEU A 352 -10.86 1.51 2.40
C LEU A 352 -9.42 1.96 2.61
N MET A 353 -8.59 1.96 1.56
CA MET A 353 -7.21 2.46 1.62
C MET A 353 -7.15 3.92 2.07
N VAL A 354 -7.82 4.80 1.36
CA VAL A 354 -7.75 6.24 1.60
C VAL A 354 -8.30 6.61 2.98
N GLU A 355 -9.42 6.02 3.39
CA GLU A 355 -10.02 6.28 4.71
C GLU A 355 -9.18 5.75 5.86
N ARG A 356 -8.54 4.57 5.72
CA ARG A 356 -7.62 4.04 6.74
C ARG A 356 -6.38 4.90 6.90
N ASP A 357 -5.76 5.28 5.78
CA ASP A 357 -4.42 5.85 5.78
C ASP A 357 -4.39 7.39 5.62
N LYS A 358 -5.57 8.05 5.58
CA LYS A 358 -5.73 9.50 5.42
C LYS A 358 -4.87 10.37 6.34
N ASN A 359 -4.53 9.87 7.54
CA ASN A 359 -3.73 10.59 8.52
C ASN A 359 -2.22 10.28 8.44
N ARG A 360 -1.76 9.49 7.44
CA ARG A 360 -0.33 9.21 7.25
C ARG A 360 0.30 10.26 6.33
N PHE A 361 1.23 11.03 6.86
CA PHE A 361 1.80 12.20 6.17
C PHE A 361 2.88 11.82 5.15
N CYS A 362 3.52 10.67 5.29
CA CYS A 362 4.42 10.12 4.29
C CYS A 362 3.73 9.86 2.95
N ILE A 363 2.42 9.59 2.95
CA ILE A 363 1.65 9.37 1.72
C ILE A 363 1.48 10.71 1.00
N VAL A 364 2.15 10.84 -0.13
CA VAL A 364 2.11 12.05 -0.98
C VAL A 364 1.25 11.84 -2.22
N MET A 365 0.93 10.57 -2.53
CA MET A 365 0.20 10.21 -3.73
C MET A 365 -0.66 8.97 -3.49
N TRP A 366 -1.90 9.01 -3.97
CA TRP A 366 -2.82 7.88 -4.02
C TRP A 366 -2.76 7.22 -5.38
N SER A 367 -2.60 5.90 -5.41
CA SER A 367 -2.64 5.08 -6.61
C SER A 367 -3.91 4.24 -6.65
N MET A 368 -4.61 4.27 -7.77
CA MET A 368 -5.91 3.57 -7.90
C MET A 368 -5.76 2.06 -8.09
N GLY A 369 -4.55 1.56 -8.20
CA GLY A 369 -4.23 0.14 -8.41
C GLY A 369 -3.16 -0.06 -9.45
N ASN A 370 -2.96 -1.32 -9.84
CA ASN A 370 -1.99 -1.77 -10.82
C ASN A 370 -2.66 -2.50 -11.97
N GLU A 371 -2.08 -2.50 -13.14
CA GLU A 371 -2.31 -3.32 -14.35
C GLU A 371 -3.73 -3.88 -14.52
N SER A 372 -4.74 -2.99 -14.52
CA SER A 372 -6.16 -3.38 -14.61
C SER A 372 -6.93 -2.67 -15.74
N ALA A 373 -6.22 -2.06 -16.71
CA ALA A 373 -6.78 -1.21 -17.76
C ALA A 373 -7.54 0.01 -17.18
N TYR A 374 -8.23 0.79 -18.01
CA TYR A 374 -8.94 2.01 -17.59
C TYR A 374 -10.36 2.05 -18.10
N GLY A 375 -11.30 2.34 -17.23
CA GLY A 375 -12.72 2.40 -17.55
C GLY A 375 -13.52 3.23 -16.56
N CYS A 376 -14.84 3.17 -16.70
CA CYS A 376 -15.78 3.95 -15.90
C CYS A 376 -15.61 3.74 -14.38
N ASN A 377 -15.16 2.56 -13.95
CA ASN A 377 -14.96 2.26 -12.54
C ASN A 377 -13.79 3.06 -11.97
N PHE A 378 -12.69 3.22 -12.72
CA PHE A 378 -11.55 4.03 -12.30
C PHE A 378 -11.80 5.54 -12.39
N GLU A 379 -12.67 5.99 -13.32
CA GLU A 379 -13.15 7.38 -13.31
C GLU A 379 -13.88 7.71 -12.00
N LYS A 380 -14.69 6.78 -11.50
CA LYS A 380 -15.42 6.91 -10.23
C LYS A 380 -14.49 6.91 -9.01
N THR A 381 -13.47 6.04 -8.98
CA THR A 381 -12.50 6.05 -7.88
C THR A 381 -11.75 7.38 -7.80
N LEU A 382 -11.28 7.88 -8.95
CA LEU A 382 -10.58 9.16 -9.05
C LEU A 382 -11.44 10.35 -8.63
N GLU A 383 -12.71 10.39 -9.10
CA GLU A 383 -13.67 11.43 -8.70
C GLU A 383 -13.88 11.42 -7.18
N TRP A 384 -14.10 10.25 -6.60
CA TRP A 384 -14.30 10.12 -5.16
C TRP A 384 -13.04 10.53 -4.38
N THR A 385 -11.86 10.04 -4.79
CA THR A 385 -10.59 10.34 -4.11
C THR A 385 -10.29 11.83 -4.11
N LYS A 386 -10.44 12.49 -5.25
CA LYS A 386 -10.22 13.95 -5.35
C LYS A 386 -11.21 14.77 -4.53
N LYS A 387 -12.43 14.29 -4.39
CA LYS A 387 -13.44 14.94 -3.53
C LYS A 387 -13.12 14.75 -2.05
N PHE A 388 -12.62 13.58 -1.65
CA PHE A 388 -12.31 13.25 -0.26
C PHE A 388 -10.99 13.88 0.18
N ASP A 389 -9.95 13.79 -0.65
CA ASP A 389 -8.60 14.30 -0.39
C ASP A 389 -8.06 15.07 -1.62
N PRO A 390 -8.41 16.34 -1.76
CA PRO A 390 -7.99 17.15 -2.90
C PRO A 390 -6.51 17.54 -2.86
N ASP A 391 -5.85 17.41 -1.72
CA ASP A 391 -4.50 17.93 -1.49
C ASP A 391 -3.41 16.94 -1.93
N ARG A 392 -3.68 15.62 -1.88
CA ARG A 392 -2.73 14.61 -2.35
C ARG A 392 -2.84 14.38 -3.85
N ILE A 393 -1.72 14.02 -4.43
CA ILE A 393 -1.58 13.70 -5.85
C ILE A 393 -2.29 12.35 -6.13
N THR A 394 -2.91 12.22 -7.29
CA THR A 394 -3.51 10.98 -7.76
C THR A 394 -2.80 10.46 -9.00
N GLN A 395 -2.62 9.14 -9.08
CA GLN A 395 -2.03 8.46 -10.20
C GLN A 395 -2.75 7.13 -10.50
N TYR A 396 -2.65 6.68 -11.74
CA TYR A 396 -2.99 5.34 -12.19
C TYR A 396 -2.31 5.08 -13.54
N GLU A 397 -1.34 4.16 -13.57
CA GLU A 397 -0.51 3.94 -14.75
C GLU A 397 -1.29 3.29 -15.89
N SER A 398 -2.25 2.40 -15.57
CA SER A 398 -3.06 1.70 -16.57
C SER A 398 -4.06 2.58 -17.30
N ALA A 399 -4.15 3.87 -16.99
CA ALA A 399 -4.98 4.83 -17.71
C ALA A 399 -4.68 4.93 -19.22
N ARG A 400 -3.52 4.45 -19.66
CA ARG A 400 -3.16 4.32 -21.08
C ARG A 400 -3.82 3.13 -21.77
N TYR A 401 -4.20 2.10 -21.05
CA TYR A 401 -4.78 0.86 -21.58
C TYR A 401 -6.30 0.93 -21.52
N ARG A 402 -6.90 1.35 -22.62
CA ARG A 402 -8.31 1.68 -22.70
C ARG A 402 -8.95 1.18 -24.00
N ASN A 403 -10.26 1.17 -24.03
CA ASN A 403 -11.00 0.98 -25.28
C ASN A 403 -10.94 2.27 -26.12
N TYR A 404 -10.23 2.22 -27.24
CA TYR A 404 -10.04 3.39 -28.12
C TYR A 404 -11.32 3.84 -28.83
N ASP A 405 -12.40 3.05 -28.77
CA ASP A 405 -13.71 3.42 -29.31
C ASP A 405 -14.53 4.30 -28.35
N LYS A 406 -14.04 4.50 -27.12
CA LYS A 406 -14.67 5.29 -26.06
C LYS A 406 -13.85 6.51 -25.67
N THR A 407 -14.51 7.49 -25.07
CA THR A 407 -13.86 8.66 -24.47
C THR A 407 -13.94 8.54 -22.96
N TYR A 408 -12.83 8.83 -22.27
CA TYR A 408 -12.71 8.76 -20.82
C TYR A 408 -12.23 10.10 -20.25
N ASP A 409 -12.58 10.35 -18.97
CA ASP A 409 -12.10 11.50 -18.22
C ASP A 409 -10.79 11.21 -17.50
N TYR A 410 -9.77 12.00 -17.75
CA TYR A 410 -8.44 11.96 -17.12
C TYR A 410 -8.16 13.20 -16.26
N SER A 411 -9.17 14.05 -16.02
CA SER A 411 -8.98 15.33 -15.31
C SER A 411 -8.52 15.13 -13.86
N ASN A 412 -8.95 14.04 -13.24
CA ASN A 412 -8.61 13.69 -11.87
C ASN A 412 -7.28 12.91 -11.72
N LEU A 413 -6.56 12.67 -12.79
CA LEU A 413 -5.17 12.19 -12.73
C LEU A 413 -4.23 13.39 -12.72
N ASP A 414 -3.37 13.49 -11.73
CA ASP A 414 -2.45 14.64 -11.59
C ASP A 414 -1.13 14.42 -12.33
N VAL A 415 -0.72 13.18 -12.55
CA VAL A 415 0.53 12.81 -13.21
C VAL A 415 0.27 11.87 -14.39
N TYR A 416 1.19 11.87 -15.35
CA TYR A 416 1.25 10.88 -16.41
C TYR A 416 2.26 9.81 -16.04
N SER A 417 1.77 8.65 -15.67
CA SER A 417 2.60 7.53 -15.20
C SER A 417 2.78 6.44 -16.25
N ARG A 418 3.96 5.83 -16.25
CA ARG A 418 4.37 4.79 -17.19
C ARG A 418 5.21 3.71 -16.51
N MET A 419 5.10 2.49 -17.04
CA MET A 419 6.00 1.38 -16.76
C MET A 419 6.94 1.17 -17.95
N TYR A 420 8.21 1.00 -17.68
CA TYR A 420 9.27 0.60 -18.61
C TYR A 420 9.28 1.33 -19.97
N PRO A 421 9.02 2.66 -20.06
CA PRO A 421 9.12 3.35 -21.33
C PRO A 421 10.58 3.46 -21.74
N ALA A 422 10.86 3.30 -23.05
CA ALA A 422 12.16 3.65 -23.59
C ALA A 422 12.44 5.15 -23.44
N LEU A 423 13.70 5.55 -23.32
CA LEU A 423 14.08 6.96 -23.18
C LEU A 423 13.54 7.83 -24.33
N SER A 424 13.44 7.28 -25.54
CA SER A 424 12.85 7.94 -26.70
C SER A 424 11.35 8.22 -26.54
N GLU A 425 10.61 7.31 -25.91
CA GLU A 425 9.18 7.51 -25.64
C GLU A 425 8.95 8.60 -24.59
N ILE A 426 9.82 8.65 -23.58
CA ILE A 426 9.80 9.72 -22.57
C ILE A 426 10.06 11.06 -23.25
N GLN A 427 11.11 11.15 -24.09
CA GLN A 427 11.45 12.38 -24.80
C GLN A 427 10.29 12.81 -25.73
N GLU A 428 9.66 11.87 -26.42
CA GLU A 428 8.50 12.16 -27.26
C GLU A 428 7.34 12.78 -26.48
N TYR A 429 7.04 12.27 -25.28
CA TYR A 429 6.01 12.85 -24.42
C TYR A 429 6.38 14.26 -23.96
N LEU A 430 7.62 14.47 -23.52
CA LEU A 430 8.08 15.77 -23.05
C LEU A 430 8.05 16.84 -24.16
N ASP A 431 8.33 16.44 -25.41
CA ASP A 431 8.36 17.35 -26.58
C ASP A 431 6.96 17.66 -27.12
N LYS A 432 6.04 16.68 -27.11
CA LYS A 432 4.74 16.79 -27.79
C LYS A 432 3.59 17.18 -26.87
N ASP A 433 3.55 16.63 -25.69
CA ASP A 433 2.46 16.83 -24.72
C ASP A 433 2.97 17.54 -23.48
N GLY A 434 3.67 16.82 -22.59
CA GLY A 434 4.22 17.37 -21.35
C GLY A 434 3.20 18.12 -20.49
N SER A 435 1.90 17.79 -20.61
CA SER A 435 0.80 18.47 -19.93
C SER A 435 0.73 18.17 -18.43
N LYS A 436 1.32 17.04 -18.02
CA LYS A 436 1.39 16.60 -16.62
C LYS A 436 2.83 16.18 -16.27
N PRO A 437 3.20 16.18 -14.97
CA PRO A 437 4.47 15.57 -14.55
C PRO A 437 4.57 14.12 -15.03
N PHE A 438 5.75 13.71 -15.49
CA PHE A 438 6.00 12.33 -15.93
C PHE A 438 6.56 11.50 -14.78
N LEU A 439 5.90 10.39 -14.46
CA LEU A 439 6.28 9.46 -13.41
C LEU A 439 6.61 8.08 -13.98
N LEU A 440 7.77 7.56 -13.62
CA LEU A 440 8.13 6.16 -13.86
C LEU A 440 7.68 5.33 -12.64
N VAL A 441 6.47 4.77 -12.70
CA VAL A 441 5.99 3.94 -11.56
C VAL A 441 6.75 2.62 -11.46
N GLU A 442 7.26 2.14 -12.62
CA GLU A 442 8.20 1.02 -12.70
C GLU A 442 9.23 1.27 -13.81
N TYR A 443 10.49 1.02 -13.48
CA TYR A 443 11.59 1.07 -14.43
C TYR A 443 12.78 0.26 -13.96
N CYS A 444 13.72 -0.01 -14.85
CA CYS A 444 14.96 -0.73 -14.53
C CYS A 444 14.69 -2.05 -13.78
N HIS A 445 13.89 -2.94 -14.40
CA HIS A 445 13.57 -4.27 -13.89
C HIS A 445 14.83 -5.04 -13.53
N SER A 446 14.99 -5.44 -12.27
CA SER A 446 16.28 -5.93 -11.75
C SER A 446 16.49 -7.44 -11.84
N MET A 447 15.72 -8.12 -12.66
CA MET A 447 15.83 -9.56 -12.90
C MET A 447 17.19 -9.97 -13.48
N GLY A 448 17.74 -11.07 -13.00
CA GLY A 448 18.98 -11.67 -13.51
C GLY A 448 20.21 -10.79 -13.27
N ASN A 449 20.90 -10.39 -14.35
CA ASN A 449 22.04 -9.46 -14.29
C ASN A 449 21.62 -7.98 -14.36
N GLY A 450 20.32 -7.71 -14.26
CA GLY A 450 19.78 -6.35 -14.18
C GLY A 450 20.08 -5.64 -12.86
N PRO A 451 19.57 -4.42 -12.72
CA PRO A 451 19.07 -3.62 -13.83
C PRO A 451 20.18 -2.89 -14.56
N GLY A 452 19.94 -2.57 -15.83
CA GLY A 452 20.79 -1.67 -16.62
C GLY A 452 20.24 -0.25 -16.64
N ASP A 453 20.96 0.64 -17.34
CA ASP A 453 20.50 1.98 -17.77
C ASP A 453 20.15 2.97 -16.63
N PHE A 454 20.48 2.71 -15.38
CA PHE A 454 20.24 3.63 -14.27
C PHE A 454 20.79 5.03 -14.53
N GLU A 455 22.00 5.13 -15.07
CA GLU A 455 22.62 6.42 -15.33
C GLU A 455 21.87 7.20 -16.42
N ASP A 456 21.42 6.54 -17.47
CA ASP A 456 20.71 7.17 -18.58
C ASP A 456 19.34 7.72 -18.13
N TYR A 457 18.57 6.92 -17.37
CA TYR A 457 17.34 7.39 -16.76
C TYR A 457 17.58 8.51 -15.74
N PHE A 458 18.64 8.39 -14.92
CA PHE A 458 19.01 9.42 -13.96
C PHE A 458 19.30 10.76 -14.66
N GLN A 459 20.07 10.75 -15.75
CA GLN A 459 20.38 11.96 -16.51
C GLN A 459 19.10 12.58 -17.09
N MET A 460 18.21 11.77 -17.64
CA MET A 460 16.93 12.24 -18.17
C MET A 460 16.07 12.87 -17.07
N ILE A 461 15.94 12.22 -15.90
CA ILE A 461 15.20 12.73 -14.75
C ILE A 461 15.78 14.04 -14.25
N GLN A 462 17.12 14.15 -14.11
CA GLN A 462 17.76 15.35 -13.57
C GLN A 462 17.71 16.54 -14.52
N ASN A 463 17.77 16.28 -15.82
CA ASN A 463 17.80 17.33 -16.85
C ASN A 463 16.40 17.84 -17.25
N ASN A 464 15.33 17.19 -16.80
CA ASN A 464 13.94 17.55 -17.13
C ASN A 464 13.13 17.79 -15.87
N ASP A 465 12.76 19.02 -15.60
CA ASP A 465 11.96 19.38 -14.40
C ASP A 465 10.63 18.62 -14.33
N LYS A 466 9.97 18.38 -15.48
CA LYS A 466 8.70 17.65 -15.57
C LYS A 466 8.80 16.15 -15.28
N MET A 467 10.00 15.56 -15.32
CA MET A 467 10.22 14.20 -14.84
C MET A 467 10.25 14.21 -13.34
N CYS A 468 9.23 13.65 -12.66
CA CYS A 468 9.17 13.66 -11.22
C CYS A 468 9.97 12.52 -10.54
N GLY A 469 10.59 11.66 -11.31
CA GLY A 469 11.42 10.55 -10.81
C GLY A 469 10.85 9.20 -11.15
N GLY A 470 11.24 8.17 -10.39
CA GLY A 470 10.77 6.82 -10.67
C GLY A 470 11.01 5.84 -9.53
N PHE A 471 10.38 4.67 -9.67
CA PHE A 471 10.40 3.57 -8.73
C PHE A 471 10.96 2.32 -9.43
N VAL A 472 12.10 1.84 -8.95
CA VAL A 472 12.75 0.64 -9.51
C VAL A 472 11.88 -0.58 -9.25
N TRP A 473 11.72 -1.46 -10.20
CA TRP A 473 11.16 -2.77 -10.02
C TRP A 473 12.26 -3.79 -9.77
N GLU A 474 12.38 -4.42 -8.60
CA GLU A 474 11.75 -4.09 -7.36
C GLU A 474 12.72 -4.26 -6.16
N TRP A 475 12.21 -4.21 -4.93
CA TRP A 475 13.05 -4.24 -3.74
C TRP A 475 13.69 -5.59 -3.47
N CYS A 476 12.91 -6.69 -3.48
CA CYS A 476 13.36 -7.97 -2.94
C CYS A 476 12.96 -9.13 -3.84
N ASP A 477 13.88 -10.06 -4.11
CA ASP A 477 13.57 -11.34 -4.70
C ASP A 477 12.48 -12.08 -3.91
N HIS A 478 11.44 -12.60 -4.58
CA HIS A 478 10.43 -13.43 -3.95
C HIS A 478 10.81 -14.90 -4.09
N ALA A 479 11.26 -15.52 -3.01
CA ALA A 479 11.55 -16.95 -3.01
C ALA A 479 11.45 -17.52 -1.59
N ILE A 480 11.22 -18.82 -1.52
CA ILE A 480 11.03 -19.57 -0.29
C ILE A 480 12.32 -20.29 0.09
N ALA A 481 12.73 -20.20 1.35
CA ALA A 481 13.90 -20.89 1.87
C ALA A 481 13.71 -22.41 1.79
N HIS A 482 14.63 -23.10 1.08
CA HIS A 482 14.58 -24.53 0.83
C HIS A 482 15.82 -25.28 1.36
N GLY A 483 16.38 -24.79 2.47
CA GLY A 483 17.53 -25.38 3.13
C GLY A 483 18.86 -24.75 2.73
N THR A 484 19.94 -25.53 2.85
CA THR A 484 21.31 -25.05 2.67
C THR A 484 22.10 -26.05 1.81
N ALA A 485 22.82 -25.56 0.83
CA ALA A 485 23.70 -26.35 0.00
C ALA A 485 24.95 -26.83 0.78
N GLU A 486 25.67 -27.83 0.23
CA GLU A 486 26.89 -28.39 0.83
C GLU A 486 27.96 -27.33 1.12
N ASN A 487 28.01 -26.25 0.34
CA ASN A 487 28.93 -25.13 0.52
C ASN A 487 28.46 -24.07 1.54
N GLY A 488 27.36 -24.35 2.27
CA GLY A 488 26.79 -23.48 3.27
C GLY A 488 25.92 -22.32 2.75
N LYS A 489 25.69 -22.23 1.43
CA LYS A 489 24.79 -21.20 0.86
C LYS A 489 23.34 -21.60 1.02
N ALA A 490 22.48 -20.61 1.30
CA ALA A 490 21.03 -20.82 1.29
C ALA A 490 20.55 -21.23 -0.10
N ILE A 491 19.59 -22.15 -0.13
CA ILE A 491 18.86 -22.54 -1.33
C ILE A 491 17.49 -21.89 -1.24
N TYR A 492 17.08 -21.25 -2.32
CA TYR A 492 15.77 -20.63 -2.46
C TYR A 492 15.00 -21.29 -3.60
N ALA A 493 13.72 -21.57 -3.38
CA ALA A 493 12.79 -22.10 -4.36
C ALA A 493 11.86 -20.98 -4.84
N TYR A 494 11.62 -20.94 -6.15
CA TYR A 494 10.74 -19.98 -6.81
C TYR A 494 9.69 -20.69 -7.68
N GLY A 495 9.00 -19.98 -8.58
CA GLY A 495 7.92 -20.56 -9.37
C GLY A 495 8.34 -21.78 -10.18
N GLY A 496 7.57 -22.87 -10.09
CA GLY A 496 7.83 -24.18 -10.69
C GLY A 496 8.67 -25.14 -9.84
N ASP A 497 9.33 -24.64 -8.79
CA ASP A 497 10.16 -25.49 -7.92
C ASP A 497 9.33 -26.27 -6.86
N HIS A 498 8.05 -25.90 -6.70
CA HIS A 498 7.17 -26.48 -5.70
C HIS A 498 6.27 -27.61 -6.26
N GLY A 499 6.37 -27.90 -7.57
CA GLY A 499 5.57 -28.92 -8.24
C GLY A 499 4.21 -28.43 -8.75
N GLU A 500 3.97 -27.13 -8.73
CA GLU A 500 2.78 -26.50 -9.28
C GLU A 500 2.78 -26.57 -10.83
N GLU A 501 1.60 -26.82 -11.43
CA GLU A 501 1.45 -26.91 -12.89
C GLU A 501 1.35 -25.53 -13.57
N ILE A 502 0.73 -24.57 -12.89
CA ILE A 502 0.56 -23.20 -13.40
C ILE A 502 1.54 -22.31 -12.64
N HIS A 503 2.57 -21.81 -13.34
CA HIS A 503 3.58 -20.92 -12.76
C HIS A 503 4.25 -20.07 -13.83
N ASP A 504 4.91 -18.98 -13.41
CA ASP A 504 5.69 -18.08 -14.27
C ASP A 504 7.21 -18.14 -13.98
N GLY A 505 7.67 -19.25 -13.36
CA GLY A 505 9.09 -19.57 -13.19
C GLY A 505 9.81 -18.62 -12.25
N ASN A 506 11.00 -18.19 -12.68
CA ASN A 506 11.87 -17.28 -11.92
C ASN A 506 11.56 -15.79 -12.16
N PHE A 507 10.38 -15.45 -12.66
CA PHE A 507 10.05 -14.05 -12.95
C PHE A 507 9.94 -13.20 -11.68
N CYS A 508 9.71 -13.82 -10.52
CA CYS A 508 9.72 -13.24 -9.19
C CYS A 508 11.13 -13.01 -8.58
N MET A 509 12.21 -13.32 -9.34
CA MET A 509 13.59 -13.14 -8.92
C MET A 509 14.17 -11.85 -9.53
N ASP A 510 13.65 -10.72 -9.11
CA ASP A 510 13.84 -9.41 -9.71
C ASP A 510 14.11 -8.29 -8.68
N GLY A 511 14.56 -8.69 -7.48
CA GLY A 511 14.88 -7.79 -6.38
C GLY A 511 16.24 -7.09 -6.51
N LEU A 512 16.36 -5.93 -5.89
CA LEU A 512 17.63 -5.26 -5.60
C LEU A 512 18.36 -5.88 -4.40
N VAL A 513 17.65 -6.69 -3.62
CA VAL A 513 18.21 -7.52 -2.55
C VAL A 513 17.74 -8.97 -2.70
N TYR A 514 18.55 -9.91 -2.22
CA TYR A 514 18.18 -11.31 -2.07
C TYR A 514 17.03 -11.47 -1.05
N PRO A 515 16.35 -12.63 -0.98
CA PRO A 515 15.26 -12.85 -0.04
C PRO A 515 15.65 -12.60 1.43
N ASP A 516 16.90 -12.85 1.80
CA ASP A 516 17.46 -12.61 3.14
C ASP A 516 17.90 -11.15 3.39
N ARG A 517 17.72 -10.27 2.41
CA ARG A 517 18.17 -8.86 2.37
C ARG A 517 19.68 -8.66 2.14
N THR A 518 20.42 -9.69 1.77
CA THR A 518 21.75 -9.51 1.21
C THR A 518 21.67 -8.66 -0.06
N VAL A 519 22.59 -7.71 -0.20
CA VAL A 519 22.54 -6.70 -1.27
C VAL A 519 22.98 -7.28 -2.61
N HIS A 520 22.20 -7.11 -3.68
CA HIS A 520 22.61 -7.35 -5.06
C HIS A 520 23.54 -6.25 -5.58
N THR A 521 24.31 -6.57 -6.61
CA THR A 521 25.19 -5.58 -7.28
C THR A 521 24.39 -4.41 -7.87
N GLY A 522 23.16 -4.64 -8.34
CA GLY A 522 22.25 -3.61 -8.84
C GLY A 522 21.94 -2.54 -7.79
N LEU A 523 21.77 -2.92 -6.51
CA LEU A 523 21.56 -1.94 -5.44
C LEU A 523 22.79 -1.07 -5.19
N LEU A 524 23.99 -1.63 -5.31
CA LEU A 524 25.24 -0.87 -5.17
C LEU A 524 25.41 0.13 -6.34
N GLU A 525 25.04 -0.27 -7.55
CA GLU A 525 25.00 0.63 -8.71
C GLU A 525 24.00 1.75 -8.51
N TYR A 526 22.75 1.42 -8.09
CA TYR A 526 21.74 2.41 -7.76
C TYR A 526 22.26 3.44 -6.76
N LYS A 527 22.85 2.98 -5.64
CA LYS A 527 23.46 3.86 -4.63
C LYS A 527 24.49 4.80 -5.23
N ASN A 528 25.31 4.31 -6.15
CA ASN A 528 26.34 5.11 -6.81
C ASN A 528 25.72 6.12 -7.79
N VAL A 529 24.74 5.72 -8.57
CA VAL A 529 24.05 6.60 -9.54
C VAL A 529 23.28 7.70 -8.81
N TYR A 530 22.53 7.35 -7.78
CA TYR A 530 21.70 8.29 -7.00
C TYR A 530 22.41 8.92 -5.79
N ARG A 531 23.75 8.91 -5.78
CA ARG A 531 24.53 9.58 -4.73
C ARG A 531 24.23 11.08 -4.65
N PRO A 532 24.18 11.68 -3.44
CA PRO A 532 23.76 13.07 -3.27
C PRO A 532 24.73 14.11 -3.82
N ALA A 533 25.99 13.73 -4.07
CA ALA A 533 27.01 14.61 -4.63
C ALA A 533 27.85 13.90 -5.69
N ARG A 534 28.16 14.59 -6.78
CA ARG A 534 29.01 14.12 -7.87
C ARG A 534 30.16 15.07 -8.11
N VAL A 535 31.38 14.55 -8.29
CA VAL A 535 32.51 15.35 -8.75
C VAL A 535 32.39 15.54 -10.25
N ILE A 536 32.16 16.76 -10.68
CA ILE A 536 32.03 17.13 -12.11
C ILE A 536 33.41 17.44 -12.73
N SER A 537 34.26 18.12 -11.97
CA SER A 537 35.62 18.45 -12.37
C SER A 537 36.52 18.67 -11.16
N TYR A 538 37.81 18.46 -11.33
CA TYR A 538 38.81 18.81 -10.32
C TYR A 538 40.04 19.46 -11.02
N ASN A 539 40.59 20.45 -10.38
CA ASN A 539 41.88 21.03 -10.82
C ASN A 539 43.01 20.26 -10.14
N LYS A 540 43.99 19.80 -10.94
CA LYS A 540 45.22 19.19 -10.41
C LYS A 540 46.15 20.25 -9.88
#